data_d2df2fe6a82f2fc167d5c4f5910e2719
#
_entry.id   d2df2fe6a82f2fc167d5c4f5910e2719
#
_cell.length_a   1.000
_cell.length_b   1.000
_cell.length_c   1.000
_cell.angle_alpha   90.00
_cell.angle_beta   90.00
_cell.angle_gamma   90.00
#
_symmetry.space_group_name_H-M   'P 1'
#
loop_
_entity.id
_entity.type
_entity.pdbx_description
1 polymer ?
#
loop_
_entity_poly.entity_id
_entity_poly.type
_entity_poly.pdbx_seq_one_letter_code
_entity_poly.pdbx_strand_id
1 'polypeptide(L)'
;AAYLLYTHRFPLEDQGVLVVGPNRLFLAYIEQVLPSLGEAGVELAVLADLIDPVSVRGRDHEDVARLKGHDVMAKVLAKAVRDRKRPLRSTLRIGHGLQHVVLTVDQSQWIVHEARRRYRTHNAGRRFVEREVARAMADSARNPLDPTELWRQIRRRPEVFAALESMWPVLTPAQFLHDLFGARSLLHLAAGKAVSPEVADLLYRPRSESVDQVVWTQDDVPLLDEARALLGPKPRIRRTDDV
;
A
#
# COMPACT_ATOMS: atom_id res chain seq x y z
N ALA A 1 19.91 5.36 26.82
CA ALA A 1 20.46 5.79 25.52
C ALA A 1 21.93 6.20 25.68
N ALA A 2 22.26 7.25 26.45
CA ALA A 2 23.63 7.77 26.63
C ALA A 2 24.68 6.68 26.96
N TYR A 3 24.37 5.76 27.87
CA TYR A 3 25.25 4.63 28.21
C TYR A 3 25.53 3.71 27.03
N LEU A 4 24.52 3.38 26.22
CA LEU A 4 24.68 2.53 25.04
C LEU A 4 25.49 3.24 23.95
N LEU A 5 25.26 4.54 23.74
CA LEU A 5 26.02 5.35 22.80
C LEU A 5 27.50 5.42 23.20
N TYR A 6 27.78 5.63 24.49
CA TYR A 6 29.13 5.67 25.00
C TYR A 6 29.88 4.33 24.92
N THR A 7 29.20 3.22 25.28
CA THR A 7 29.82 1.87 25.32
C THR A 7 30.00 1.25 23.93
N HIS A 8 29.17 1.64 22.97
CA HIS A 8 29.19 1.10 21.60
C HIS A 8 29.57 2.14 20.55
N ARG A 9 30.30 3.18 20.93
CA ARG A 9 30.67 4.31 20.08
C ARG A 9 31.28 3.86 18.75
N PHE A 10 32.27 3.00 18.77
CA PHE A 10 33.00 2.57 17.58
C PHE A 10 32.14 1.82 16.53
N PRO A 11 31.21 0.90 16.90
CA PRO A 11 30.34 0.27 15.92
C PRO A 11 29.24 1.19 15.38
N LEU A 12 28.90 2.28 16.06
CA LEU A 12 27.78 3.17 15.74
C LEU A 12 28.20 4.44 14.97
N GLU A 13 29.50 4.79 14.96
CA GLU A 13 30.02 6.00 14.27
C GLU A 13 29.67 6.03 12.77
N ASP A 14 29.65 4.86 12.10
CA ASP A 14 29.36 4.75 10.66
C ASP A 14 27.89 4.38 10.35
N GLN A 15 27.10 3.97 11.32
CA GLN A 15 25.76 3.44 11.09
C GLN A 15 24.63 4.43 11.44
N GLY A 16 24.95 5.50 12.19
CA GLY A 16 23.97 6.43 12.74
C GLY A 16 23.13 5.79 13.88
N VAL A 17 22.56 6.63 14.71
CA VAL A 17 21.67 6.21 15.80
C VAL A 17 20.35 6.95 15.69
N LEU A 18 19.24 6.20 15.66
CA LEU A 18 17.90 6.75 15.73
C LEU A 18 17.31 6.56 17.12
N VAL A 19 16.90 7.65 17.76
CA VAL A 19 16.15 7.62 19.00
C VAL A 19 14.69 7.95 18.74
N VAL A 20 13.81 6.98 18.98
CA VAL A 20 12.36 7.15 18.84
C VAL A 20 11.77 7.52 20.20
N GLY A 21 11.10 8.68 20.25
CA GLY A 21 10.45 9.18 21.46
C GLY A 21 8.91 9.17 21.36
N PRO A 22 8.22 9.25 22.51
CA PRO A 22 6.75 9.22 22.56
C PRO A 22 6.10 10.50 22.03
N ASN A 23 6.79 11.63 22.08
CA ASN A 23 6.32 12.92 21.58
C ASN A 23 7.48 13.89 21.37
N ARG A 24 7.21 14.98 20.63
CA ARG A 24 8.22 15.99 20.28
C ARG A 24 8.78 16.75 21.49
N LEU A 25 7.97 16.95 22.54
CA LEU A 25 8.44 17.63 23.76
C LEU A 25 9.50 16.78 24.47
N PHE A 26 9.28 15.47 24.58
CA PHE A 26 10.27 14.55 25.13
C PHE A 26 11.55 14.54 24.29
N LEU A 27 11.43 14.53 22.95
CA LEU A 27 12.60 14.56 22.07
C LEU A 27 13.35 15.87 22.17
N ALA A 28 12.69 17.03 22.28
CA ALA A 28 13.33 18.31 22.50
C ALA A 28 14.15 18.36 23.82
N TYR A 29 13.64 17.69 24.86
CA TYR A 29 14.42 17.52 26.09
C TYR A 29 15.66 16.64 25.86
N ILE A 30 15.51 15.52 25.19
CA ILE A 30 16.62 14.61 24.83
C ILE A 30 17.66 15.34 23.98
N GLU A 31 17.22 16.12 22.98
CA GLU A 31 18.08 16.90 22.08
C GLU A 31 18.97 17.88 22.85
N GLN A 32 18.47 18.49 23.94
CA GLN A 32 19.25 19.38 24.79
C GLN A 32 20.28 18.65 25.68
N VAL A 33 20.01 17.40 26.02
CA VAL A 33 20.87 16.59 26.91
C VAL A 33 21.97 15.85 26.13
N LEU A 34 21.71 15.39 24.91
CA LEU A 34 22.65 14.60 24.09
C LEU A 34 23.99 15.32 23.81
N PRO A 35 24.01 16.61 23.41
CA PRO A 35 25.26 17.32 23.17
C PRO A 35 26.16 17.43 24.44
N SER A 36 25.56 17.53 25.62
CA SER A 36 26.30 17.56 26.88
C SER A 36 27.01 16.24 27.20
N LEU A 37 26.65 15.16 26.49
CA LEU A 37 27.25 13.83 26.60
C LEU A 37 28.25 13.56 25.45
N GLY A 38 28.55 14.57 24.61
CA GLY A 38 29.55 14.48 23.53
C GLY A 38 29.06 13.67 22.30
N GLU A 39 27.75 13.49 22.18
CA GLU A 39 27.17 12.70 21.08
C GLU A 39 26.64 13.62 19.96
N ALA A 40 27.34 13.62 18.81
CA ALA A 40 26.92 14.26 17.58
C ALA A 40 26.49 13.16 16.58
N GLY A 41 25.35 13.36 15.88
CA GLY A 41 24.89 12.43 14.84
C GLY A 41 23.77 11.46 15.24
N VAL A 42 23.05 11.79 16.32
CA VAL A 42 21.84 11.08 16.71
C VAL A 42 20.64 11.72 16.04
N GLU A 43 19.88 10.93 15.28
CA GLU A 43 18.60 11.34 14.71
C GLU A 43 17.48 11.09 15.73
N LEU A 44 16.64 12.11 15.95
CA LEU A 44 15.52 12.04 16.88
C LEU A 44 14.20 12.06 16.10
N ALA A 45 13.35 11.07 16.30
CA ALA A 45 12.06 10.99 15.64
C ALA A 45 10.95 10.52 16.59
N VAL A 46 9.75 11.03 16.39
CA VAL A 46 8.53 10.35 16.87
C VAL A 46 8.10 9.33 15.84
N LEU A 47 7.37 8.29 16.27
CA LEU A 47 6.93 7.22 15.39
C LEU A 47 6.20 7.76 14.14
N ALA A 48 5.44 8.85 14.29
CA ALA A 48 4.73 9.50 13.20
C ALA A 48 5.65 10.12 12.13
N ASP A 49 6.87 10.54 12.49
CA ASP A 49 7.82 11.18 11.57
C ASP A 49 8.57 10.13 10.71
N LEU A 50 8.57 8.86 11.13
CA LEU A 50 9.20 7.76 10.41
C LEU A 50 8.37 7.24 9.24
N ILE A 51 7.12 7.66 9.14
CA ILE A 51 6.18 7.24 8.10
C ILE A 51 5.95 8.43 7.18
N ASP A 52 6.08 8.18 5.88
CA ASP A 52 5.93 9.12 4.77
C ASP A 52 4.76 10.13 4.96
N PRO A 53 4.81 11.34 4.39
CA PRO A 53 4.23 12.58 4.93
C PRO A 53 2.72 12.56 5.00
N VAL A 54 2.22 11.89 6.03
CA VAL A 54 0.83 11.97 6.43
C VAL A 54 0.76 12.96 7.59
N SER A 55 0.07 14.07 7.37
CA SER A 55 -0.13 15.07 8.43
C SER A 55 -1.04 14.51 9.52
N VAL A 56 -0.45 14.02 10.61
CA VAL A 56 -1.19 13.53 11.77
C VAL A 56 -1.70 14.73 12.57
N ARG A 57 -3.03 14.84 12.71
CA ARG A 57 -3.70 15.99 13.36
C ARG A 57 -4.73 15.59 14.41
N GLY A 58 -5.07 14.29 14.51
CA GLY A 58 -6.14 13.81 15.38
C GLY A 58 -5.70 12.78 16.40
N ARG A 59 -6.59 12.52 17.34
CA ARG A 59 -6.53 11.35 18.24
C ARG A 59 -7.85 10.63 18.15
N ASP A 60 -7.81 9.30 18.23
CA ASP A 60 -9.01 8.49 18.27
C ASP A 60 -9.59 8.43 19.69
N HIS A 61 -10.87 8.04 19.78
CA HIS A 61 -11.46 7.60 21.02
C HIS A 61 -10.74 6.34 21.53
N GLU A 62 -10.69 6.14 22.84
CA GLU A 62 -9.91 5.06 23.46
C GLU A 62 -10.18 3.66 22.89
N ASP A 63 -11.46 3.33 22.64
CA ASP A 63 -11.83 2.02 22.10
C ASP A 63 -11.32 1.81 20.66
N VAL A 64 -11.35 2.88 19.83
CA VAL A 64 -10.82 2.87 18.47
C VAL A 64 -9.30 2.76 18.49
N ALA A 65 -8.63 3.54 19.34
CA ALA A 65 -7.18 3.50 19.52
C ALA A 65 -6.71 2.11 19.97
N ARG A 66 -7.42 1.50 20.94
CA ARG A 66 -7.12 0.15 21.42
C ARG A 66 -7.29 -0.90 20.31
N LEU A 67 -8.35 -0.80 19.50
CA LEU A 67 -8.55 -1.70 18.37
C LEU A 67 -7.46 -1.54 17.31
N LYS A 68 -7.11 -0.30 16.94
CA LYS A 68 -6.06 -0.01 15.96
C LYS A 68 -4.68 -0.51 16.41
N GLY A 69 -4.40 -0.46 17.72
CA GLY A 69 -3.17 -0.99 18.31
C GLY A 69 -3.15 -2.51 18.51
N HIS A 70 -4.26 -3.20 18.29
CA HIS A 70 -4.34 -4.64 18.51
C HIS A 70 -3.69 -5.42 17.34
N ASP A 71 -2.99 -6.51 17.64
CA ASP A 71 -2.29 -7.38 16.66
C ASP A 71 -3.21 -7.97 15.59
N VAL A 72 -4.51 -8.10 15.88
CA VAL A 72 -5.51 -8.56 14.92
C VAL A 72 -5.57 -7.68 13.67
N MET A 73 -5.20 -6.39 13.79
CA MET A 73 -5.23 -5.46 12.67
C MET A 73 -4.25 -5.84 11.55
N ALA A 74 -3.10 -6.42 11.87
CA ALA A 74 -2.18 -6.95 10.87
C ALA A 74 -2.86 -8.01 9.98
N LYS A 75 -3.67 -8.91 10.58
CA LYS A 75 -4.44 -9.93 9.85
C LYS A 75 -5.55 -9.32 9.00
N VAL A 76 -6.25 -8.33 9.55
CA VAL A 76 -7.31 -7.58 8.84
C VAL A 76 -6.74 -6.87 7.62
N LEU A 77 -5.64 -6.13 7.78
CA LEU A 77 -4.99 -5.41 6.67
C LEU A 77 -4.43 -6.37 5.62
N ALA A 78 -3.78 -7.45 6.04
CA ALA A 78 -3.27 -8.47 5.11
C ALA A 78 -4.40 -9.11 4.28
N LYS A 79 -5.54 -9.39 4.91
CA LYS A 79 -6.73 -9.89 4.21
C LYS A 79 -7.32 -8.82 3.28
N ALA A 80 -7.44 -7.58 3.73
CA ALA A 80 -7.94 -6.48 2.91
C ALA A 80 -7.09 -6.26 1.65
N VAL A 81 -5.76 -6.29 1.75
CA VAL A 81 -4.84 -6.21 0.59
C VAL A 81 -5.02 -7.42 -0.34
N ARG A 82 -5.20 -8.62 0.21
CA ARG A 82 -5.45 -9.82 -0.60
C ARG A 82 -6.75 -9.73 -1.37
N ASP A 83 -7.79 -9.17 -0.75
CA ASP A 83 -9.11 -9.01 -1.33
C ASP A 83 -9.16 -7.95 -2.46
N ARG A 84 -8.09 -7.12 -2.60
CA ARG A 84 -7.91 -6.19 -3.74
C ARG A 84 -7.39 -6.88 -5.01
N LYS A 85 -6.96 -8.13 -4.91
CA LYS A 85 -6.43 -8.92 -6.04
C LYS A 85 -7.53 -9.83 -6.54
N ARG A 86 -8.23 -9.45 -7.60
CA ARG A 86 -9.43 -10.15 -8.09
C ARG A 86 -9.33 -10.49 -9.57
N PRO A 87 -9.81 -11.65 -10.03
CA PRO A 87 -10.00 -11.88 -11.46
C PRO A 87 -11.14 -10.99 -12.00
N LEU A 88 -11.20 -10.87 -13.30
CA LEU A 88 -12.33 -10.23 -13.99
C LEU A 88 -13.63 -10.98 -13.71
N ARG A 89 -14.73 -10.25 -13.67
CA ARG A 89 -16.08 -10.83 -13.54
C ARG A 89 -16.68 -11.23 -14.89
N SER A 90 -16.19 -10.63 -15.97
CA SER A 90 -16.61 -10.89 -17.34
C SER A 90 -15.43 -10.73 -18.28
N THR A 91 -15.50 -11.36 -19.42
CA THR A 91 -14.49 -11.27 -20.48
C THR A 91 -14.34 -9.83 -20.97
N LEU A 92 -13.10 -9.33 -20.99
CA LEU A 92 -12.76 -8.04 -21.59
C LEU A 92 -12.52 -8.21 -23.07
N ARG A 93 -13.22 -7.44 -23.90
CA ARG A 93 -13.07 -7.43 -25.37
C ARG A 93 -12.78 -6.02 -25.84
N ILE A 94 -11.69 -5.83 -26.57
CA ILE A 94 -11.23 -4.53 -27.08
C ILE A 94 -11.08 -4.61 -28.59
N GLY A 95 -11.65 -3.63 -29.32
CA GLY A 95 -11.43 -3.50 -30.76
C GLY A 95 -10.00 -3.06 -31.05
N HIS A 96 -9.33 -3.70 -32.01
CA HIS A 96 -7.98 -3.37 -32.46
C HIS A 96 -7.87 -3.51 -33.97
N GLY A 97 -7.90 -2.39 -34.69
CA GLY A 97 -8.03 -2.39 -36.13
C GLY A 97 -9.32 -3.09 -36.58
N LEU A 98 -9.21 -4.07 -37.49
CA LEU A 98 -10.35 -4.88 -37.99
C LEU A 98 -10.64 -6.12 -37.16
N GLN A 99 -9.98 -6.32 -36.02
CA GLN A 99 -10.15 -7.47 -35.14
C GLN A 99 -10.42 -7.07 -33.71
N HIS A 100 -10.70 -8.06 -32.87
CA HIS A 100 -10.81 -7.87 -31.41
C HIS A 100 -9.71 -8.65 -30.73
N VAL A 101 -9.20 -8.07 -29.61
CA VAL A 101 -8.35 -8.76 -28.66
C VAL A 101 -9.13 -8.96 -27.36
N VAL A 102 -8.92 -10.12 -26.74
CA VAL A 102 -9.79 -10.60 -25.66
C VAL A 102 -8.95 -11.07 -24.48
N LEU A 103 -9.40 -10.75 -23.27
CA LEU A 103 -8.92 -11.34 -22.03
C LEU A 103 -10.10 -12.09 -21.38
N THR A 104 -10.01 -13.39 -21.29
CA THR A 104 -11.07 -14.21 -20.69
C THR A 104 -11.00 -14.17 -19.16
N VAL A 105 -12.11 -14.57 -18.52
CA VAL A 105 -12.16 -14.70 -17.05
C VAL A 105 -11.11 -15.70 -16.56
N ASP A 106 -10.99 -16.86 -17.21
CA ASP A 106 -10.05 -17.93 -16.83
C ASP A 106 -8.58 -17.47 -16.94
N GLN A 107 -8.24 -16.75 -18.02
CA GLN A 107 -6.92 -16.14 -18.17
C GLN A 107 -6.65 -15.15 -17.04
N SER A 108 -7.63 -14.31 -16.71
CA SER A 108 -7.51 -13.35 -15.61
C SER A 108 -7.34 -14.03 -14.24
N GLN A 109 -8.03 -15.16 -14.01
CA GLN A 109 -7.88 -15.98 -12.81
C GLN A 109 -6.46 -16.55 -12.69
N TRP A 110 -5.95 -17.11 -13.78
CA TRP A 110 -4.58 -17.62 -13.82
C TRP A 110 -3.56 -16.51 -13.56
N ILE A 111 -3.69 -15.35 -14.20
CA ILE A 111 -2.79 -14.20 -14.02
C ILE A 111 -2.76 -13.76 -12.56
N VAL A 112 -3.94 -13.57 -11.94
CA VAL A 112 -4.04 -13.15 -10.53
C VAL A 112 -3.48 -14.21 -9.60
N HIS A 113 -3.76 -15.49 -9.84
CA HIS A 113 -3.22 -16.59 -9.05
C HIS A 113 -1.69 -16.61 -9.10
N GLU A 114 -1.12 -16.54 -10.30
CA GLU A 114 0.32 -16.59 -10.51
C GLU A 114 1.03 -15.36 -9.93
N ALA A 115 0.43 -14.17 -10.06
CA ALA A 115 0.95 -12.95 -9.44
C ALA A 115 0.96 -13.05 -7.90
N ARG A 116 -0.09 -13.61 -7.29
CA ARG A 116 -0.15 -13.83 -5.83
C ARG A 116 0.95 -14.76 -5.34
N ARG A 117 1.28 -15.76 -6.12
CA ARG A 117 2.30 -16.76 -5.77
C ARG A 117 3.71 -16.20 -5.88
N ARG A 118 3.98 -15.34 -6.88
CA ARG A 118 5.32 -14.82 -7.20
C ARG A 118 5.72 -13.59 -6.40
N TYR A 119 4.77 -12.75 -6.02
CA TYR A 119 5.05 -11.44 -5.43
C TYR A 119 4.55 -11.33 -4.00
N ARG A 120 5.49 -11.02 -3.08
CA ARG A 120 5.17 -10.84 -1.67
C ARG A 120 4.38 -9.57 -1.41
N THR A 121 4.77 -8.45 -2.04
CA THR A 121 4.09 -7.16 -1.89
C THR A 121 3.12 -6.91 -3.05
N HIS A 122 2.03 -6.21 -2.75
CA HIS A 122 0.94 -5.99 -3.70
C HIS A 122 1.40 -5.25 -4.96
N ASN A 123 2.03 -4.09 -4.80
CA ASN A 123 2.40 -3.23 -5.93
C ASN A 123 3.47 -3.87 -6.85
N ALA A 124 4.33 -4.73 -6.30
CA ALA A 124 5.35 -5.43 -7.10
C ALA A 124 4.74 -6.34 -8.18
N GLY A 125 3.55 -6.91 -7.92
CA GLY A 125 2.86 -7.78 -8.87
C GLY A 125 2.23 -7.05 -10.06
N ARG A 126 2.02 -5.72 -9.98
CA ARG A 126 1.32 -4.96 -11.01
C ARG A 126 1.93 -5.10 -12.41
N ARG A 127 3.24 -4.96 -12.54
CA ARG A 127 3.93 -5.09 -13.84
C ARG A 127 3.82 -6.48 -14.45
N PHE A 128 3.82 -7.51 -13.61
CA PHE A 128 3.59 -8.88 -14.07
C PHE A 128 2.15 -9.01 -14.63
N VAL A 129 1.15 -8.53 -13.89
CA VAL A 129 -0.24 -8.55 -14.34
C VAL A 129 -0.39 -7.82 -15.69
N GLU A 130 0.16 -6.63 -15.83
CA GLU A 130 0.12 -5.86 -17.09
C GLU A 130 0.75 -6.60 -18.26
N ARG A 131 1.91 -7.23 -18.05
CA ARG A 131 2.61 -7.99 -19.08
C ARG A 131 1.82 -9.23 -19.50
N GLU A 132 1.29 -10.00 -18.55
CA GLU A 132 0.52 -11.21 -18.87
C GLU A 132 -0.85 -10.88 -19.48
N VAL A 133 -1.48 -9.76 -19.09
CA VAL A 133 -2.68 -9.24 -19.76
C VAL A 133 -2.37 -8.89 -21.22
N ALA A 134 -1.29 -8.15 -21.46
CA ALA A 134 -0.86 -7.80 -22.81
C ALA A 134 -0.61 -9.05 -23.68
N ARG A 135 0.08 -10.05 -23.11
CA ARG A 135 0.36 -11.32 -23.78
C ARG A 135 -0.92 -12.08 -24.10
N ALA A 136 -1.79 -12.30 -23.12
CA ALA A 136 -3.04 -13.02 -23.31
C ALA A 136 -3.94 -12.35 -24.37
N MET A 137 -3.99 -11.01 -24.37
CA MET A 137 -4.75 -10.27 -25.38
C MET A 137 -4.11 -10.35 -26.76
N ALA A 138 -2.77 -10.31 -26.88
CA ALA A 138 -2.07 -10.48 -28.15
C ALA A 138 -2.27 -11.89 -28.73
N ASP A 139 -2.19 -12.91 -27.88
CA ASP A 139 -2.40 -14.31 -28.26
C ASP A 139 -3.86 -14.60 -28.69
N SER A 140 -4.81 -13.78 -28.25
CA SER A 140 -6.22 -13.89 -28.62
C SER A 140 -6.53 -13.34 -30.03
N ALA A 141 -5.60 -12.62 -30.62
CA ALA A 141 -5.80 -11.99 -31.92
C ALA A 141 -5.82 -13.03 -33.04
N ARG A 142 -6.64 -12.79 -34.08
CA ARG A 142 -6.69 -13.65 -35.27
C ARG A 142 -5.36 -13.67 -36.04
N ASN A 143 -4.70 -12.50 -36.10
CA ASN A 143 -3.35 -12.37 -36.66
C ASN A 143 -2.37 -12.13 -35.52
N PRO A 144 -1.18 -12.74 -35.53
CA PRO A 144 -0.18 -12.55 -34.48
C PRO A 144 0.12 -11.07 -34.21
N LEU A 145 0.10 -10.68 -32.95
CA LEU A 145 0.44 -9.32 -32.50
C LEU A 145 1.62 -9.38 -31.54
N ASP A 146 2.51 -8.39 -31.63
CA ASP A 146 3.51 -8.21 -30.59
C ASP A 146 2.86 -7.68 -29.30
N PRO A 147 3.02 -8.36 -28.16
CA PRO A 147 2.39 -7.95 -26.91
C PRO A 147 2.82 -6.55 -26.44
N THR A 148 4.06 -6.15 -26.69
CA THR A 148 4.60 -4.85 -26.26
C THR A 148 3.99 -3.72 -27.08
N GLU A 149 3.89 -3.94 -28.40
CA GLU A 149 3.27 -2.99 -29.31
C GLU A 149 1.77 -2.84 -29.03
N LEU A 150 1.07 -3.96 -28.90
CA LEU A 150 -0.34 -3.96 -28.50
C LEU A 150 -0.53 -3.18 -27.19
N TRP A 151 0.31 -3.45 -26.18
CA TRP A 151 0.20 -2.80 -24.86
C TRP A 151 0.35 -1.28 -24.96
N ARG A 152 1.31 -0.77 -25.73
CA ARG A 152 1.46 0.67 -25.96
C ARG A 152 0.19 1.33 -26.48
N GLN A 153 -0.54 0.63 -27.36
CA GLN A 153 -1.76 1.15 -27.99
C GLN A 153 -3.00 1.06 -27.09
N ILE A 154 -3.14 -0.01 -26.29
CA ILE A 154 -4.37 -0.25 -25.53
C ILE A 154 -4.31 0.16 -24.04
N ARG A 155 -3.12 0.29 -23.42
CA ARG A 155 -2.97 0.52 -21.97
C ARG A 155 -3.67 1.77 -21.44
N ARG A 156 -3.88 2.78 -22.28
CA ARG A 156 -4.56 4.03 -21.94
C ARG A 156 -6.07 4.01 -22.21
N ARG A 157 -6.60 2.93 -22.77
CA ARG A 157 -8.03 2.81 -23.01
C ARG A 157 -8.78 2.67 -21.68
N PRO A 158 -9.91 3.38 -21.50
CA PRO A 158 -10.66 3.36 -20.25
C PRO A 158 -11.04 1.95 -19.80
N GLU A 159 -11.42 1.08 -20.75
CA GLU A 159 -11.85 -0.28 -20.46
C GLU A 159 -10.69 -1.14 -19.94
N VAL A 160 -9.49 -0.99 -20.52
CA VAL A 160 -8.28 -1.70 -20.09
C VAL A 160 -7.82 -1.18 -18.73
N PHE A 161 -7.84 0.13 -18.56
CA PHE A 161 -7.50 0.74 -17.28
C PHE A 161 -8.45 0.28 -16.16
N ALA A 162 -9.76 0.32 -16.40
CA ALA A 162 -10.77 -0.12 -15.44
C ALA A 162 -10.61 -1.62 -15.09
N ALA A 163 -10.33 -2.45 -16.09
CA ALA A 163 -10.06 -3.87 -15.87
C ALA A 163 -8.85 -4.11 -15.00
N LEU A 164 -7.75 -3.41 -15.24
CA LEU A 164 -6.54 -3.51 -14.43
C LEU A 164 -6.73 -3.00 -13.00
N GLU A 165 -7.45 -1.87 -12.82
CA GLU A 165 -7.76 -1.35 -11.49
C GLU A 165 -8.72 -2.27 -10.72
N SER A 166 -9.61 -2.98 -11.44
CA SER A 166 -10.45 -4.02 -10.87
C SER A 166 -9.65 -5.26 -10.44
N MET A 167 -8.67 -5.68 -11.27
CA MET A 167 -7.89 -6.89 -11.04
C MET A 167 -6.78 -6.68 -10.01
N TRP A 168 -6.03 -5.60 -10.14
CA TRP A 168 -4.81 -5.34 -9.36
C TRP A 168 -4.49 -3.85 -9.29
N PRO A 169 -5.24 -3.06 -8.48
CA PRO A 169 -5.02 -1.62 -8.36
C PRO A 169 -3.62 -1.28 -7.83
N VAL A 170 -3.07 -0.14 -8.22
CA VAL A 170 -1.87 0.41 -7.58
C VAL A 170 -2.30 1.27 -6.41
N LEU A 171 -1.88 0.91 -5.20
CA LEU A 171 -2.34 1.54 -3.97
C LEU A 171 -1.20 2.20 -3.19
N THR A 172 -1.51 3.34 -2.56
CA THR A 172 -0.71 3.88 -1.47
C THR A 172 -1.29 3.43 -0.13
N PRO A 173 -0.49 3.42 0.97
CA PRO A 173 -1.00 3.15 2.30
C PRO A 173 -2.19 4.04 2.67
N ALA A 174 -2.07 5.35 2.45
CA ALA A 174 -3.12 6.31 2.73
C ALA A 174 -4.41 6.03 1.93
N GLN A 175 -4.30 5.80 0.61
CA GLN A 175 -5.45 5.47 -0.22
C GLN A 175 -6.10 4.15 0.18
N PHE A 176 -5.29 3.15 0.51
CA PHE A 176 -5.78 1.85 0.94
C PHE A 176 -6.59 1.93 2.24
N LEU A 177 -6.07 2.64 3.27
CA LEU A 177 -6.79 2.81 4.54
C LEU A 177 -8.02 3.72 4.39
N HIS A 178 -7.93 4.79 3.59
CA HIS A 178 -9.06 5.65 3.27
C HIS A 178 -10.23 4.87 2.65
N ASP A 179 -9.92 4.00 1.68
CA ASP A 179 -10.93 3.15 1.06
C ASP A 179 -11.48 2.10 2.02
N LEU A 180 -10.61 1.47 2.82
CA LEU A 180 -10.99 0.41 3.76
C LEU A 180 -11.91 0.95 4.86
N PHE A 181 -11.51 2.04 5.50
CA PHE A 181 -12.27 2.63 6.60
C PHE A 181 -13.50 3.41 6.13
N GLY A 182 -13.51 3.85 4.87
CA GLY A 182 -14.64 4.55 4.26
C GLY A 182 -15.79 3.66 3.81
N ALA A 183 -15.70 2.32 3.98
CA ALA A 183 -16.72 1.39 3.52
C ALA A 183 -16.91 0.23 4.50
N ARG A 184 -18.04 0.20 5.22
CA ARG A 184 -18.40 -0.87 6.17
C ARG A 184 -18.29 -2.26 5.54
N SER A 185 -18.77 -2.42 4.30
CA SER A 185 -18.69 -3.69 3.58
C SER A 185 -17.25 -4.19 3.38
N LEU A 186 -16.29 -3.30 3.13
CA LEU A 186 -14.87 -3.66 3.02
C LEU A 186 -14.28 -4.01 4.38
N LEU A 187 -14.67 -3.27 5.44
CA LEU A 187 -14.26 -3.56 6.81
C LEU A 187 -14.75 -4.93 7.25
N HIS A 188 -16.03 -5.23 7.09
CA HIS A 188 -16.61 -6.53 7.46
C HIS A 188 -15.98 -7.68 6.65
N LEU A 189 -15.76 -7.48 5.36
CA LEU A 189 -15.08 -8.46 4.53
C LEU A 189 -13.64 -8.72 5.01
N ALA A 190 -12.90 -7.66 5.35
CA ALA A 190 -11.53 -7.76 5.84
C ALA A 190 -11.44 -8.35 7.24
N ALA A 191 -12.34 -7.95 8.15
CA ALA A 191 -12.44 -8.47 9.50
C ALA A 191 -12.75 -9.98 9.52
N GLY A 192 -13.65 -10.44 8.65
CA GLY A 192 -14.00 -11.86 8.51
C GLY A 192 -14.46 -12.46 9.82
N LYS A 193 -13.78 -13.52 10.28
CA LYS A 193 -14.04 -14.16 11.59
C LYS A 193 -13.13 -13.65 12.71
N ALA A 194 -12.16 -12.78 12.39
CA ALA A 194 -11.16 -12.32 13.36
C ALA A 194 -11.69 -11.20 14.27
N VAL A 195 -12.62 -10.40 13.74
CA VAL A 195 -13.25 -9.26 14.44
C VAL A 195 -14.74 -9.28 14.11
N SER A 196 -15.61 -9.09 15.12
CA SER A 196 -17.05 -9.01 14.88
C SER A 196 -17.42 -7.77 14.06
N PRO A 197 -18.54 -7.78 13.32
CA PRO A 197 -18.99 -6.62 12.55
C PRO A 197 -19.13 -5.34 13.39
N GLU A 198 -19.67 -5.46 14.61
CA GLU A 198 -19.89 -4.34 15.52
C GLU A 198 -18.56 -3.69 15.95
N VAL A 199 -17.54 -4.50 16.23
CA VAL A 199 -16.20 -4.03 16.57
C VAL A 199 -15.49 -3.45 15.34
N ALA A 200 -15.65 -4.08 14.17
CA ALA A 200 -15.09 -3.56 12.92
C ALA A 200 -15.70 -2.20 12.55
N ASP A 201 -16.97 -1.96 12.89
CA ASP A 201 -17.64 -0.69 12.64
C ASP A 201 -17.06 0.49 13.44
N LEU A 202 -16.31 0.23 14.53
CA LEU A 202 -15.56 1.28 15.23
C LEU A 202 -14.49 1.93 14.35
N LEU A 203 -13.98 1.23 13.35
CA LEU A 203 -12.98 1.74 12.39
C LEU A 203 -13.62 2.57 11.26
N TYR A 204 -14.96 2.50 11.12
CA TYR A 204 -15.63 3.22 10.06
C TYR A 204 -15.54 4.73 10.27
N ARG A 205 -15.17 5.45 9.22
CA ARG A 205 -15.25 6.91 9.14
C ARG A 205 -15.80 7.34 7.78
N PRO A 206 -16.61 8.41 7.73
CA PRO A 206 -17.12 8.93 6.47
C PRO A 206 -15.98 9.18 5.48
N ARG A 207 -16.19 8.80 4.23
CA ARG A 207 -15.20 8.97 3.20
C ARG A 207 -15.01 10.45 2.85
N SER A 208 -13.79 10.96 2.91
CA SER A 208 -13.43 12.28 2.41
C SER A 208 -13.46 12.28 0.87
N GLU A 209 -13.60 13.45 0.26
CA GLU A 209 -13.57 13.59 -1.21
C GLU A 209 -12.22 13.15 -1.79
N SER A 210 -11.14 13.43 -1.07
CA SER A 210 -9.78 13.00 -1.45
C SER A 210 -9.00 12.49 -0.23
N VAL A 211 -7.95 11.73 -0.49
CA VAL A 211 -7.05 11.20 0.54
C VAL A 211 -6.30 12.31 1.28
N ASP A 212 -6.04 13.44 0.60
CA ASP A 212 -5.32 14.58 1.17
C ASP A 212 -6.15 15.33 2.22
N GLN A 213 -7.48 15.16 2.20
CA GLN A 213 -8.40 15.74 3.18
C GLN A 213 -8.63 14.87 4.42
N VAL A 214 -8.04 13.66 4.43
CA VAL A 214 -8.19 12.75 5.56
C VAL A 214 -7.47 13.30 6.78
N VAL A 215 -8.18 13.41 7.89
CA VAL A 215 -7.57 13.71 9.20
C VAL A 215 -7.04 12.39 9.77
N TRP A 216 -5.72 12.20 9.63
CA TRP A 216 -5.05 11.03 10.19
C TRP A 216 -4.81 11.22 11.67
N THR A 217 -4.98 10.12 12.43
CA THR A 217 -4.75 10.09 13.87
C THR A 217 -3.39 9.48 14.19
N GLN A 218 -2.92 9.67 15.43
CA GLN A 218 -1.71 9.01 15.92
C GLN A 218 -1.84 7.48 15.84
N ASP A 219 -3.05 6.96 16.04
CA ASP A 219 -3.35 5.54 16.06
C ASP A 219 -3.48 4.94 14.66
N ASP A 220 -3.61 5.77 13.61
CA ASP A 220 -3.51 5.33 12.22
C ASP A 220 -2.06 5.03 11.78
N VAL A 221 -1.06 5.61 12.45
CA VAL A 221 0.35 5.53 12.03
C VAL A 221 0.86 4.10 11.93
N PRO A 222 0.67 3.22 12.93
CA PRO A 222 1.07 1.81 12.81
C PRO A 222 0.38 1.07 11.66
N LEU A 223 -0.89 1.42 11.38
CA LEU A 223 -1.65 0.81 10.29
C LEU A 223 -1.17 1.27 8.91
N LEU A 224 -0.75 2.54 8.79
CA LEU A 224 -0.12 3.06 7.57
C LEU A 224 1.22 2.37 7.30
N ASP A 225 2.01 2.11 8.33
CA ASP A 225 3.28 1.40 8.21
C ASP A 225 3.08 -0.07 7.81
N GLU A 226 2.17 -0.77 8.47
CA GLU A 226 1.80 -2.14 8.09
C GLU A 226 1.28 -2.19 6.64
N ALA A 227 0.42 -1.24 6.25
CA ALA A 227 -0.06 -1.13 4.89
C ALA A 227 1.10 -0.89 3.90
N ARG A 228 2.10 -0.08 4.26
CA ARG A 228 3.30 0.16 3.44
C ARG A 228 4.10 -1.12 3.24
N ALA A 229 4.30 -1.90 4.29
CA ALA A 229 4.98 -3.19 4.21
C ALA A 229 4.25 -4.19 3.32
N LEU A 230 2.92 -4.27 3.41
CA LEU A 230 2.07 -5.16 2.61
C LEU A 230 1.96 -4.74 1.14
N LEU A 231 1.88 -3.44 0.89
CA LEU A 231 1.72 -2.89 -0.48
C LEU A 231 3.05 -2.84 -1.23
N GLY A 232 4.14 -2.52 -0.54
CA GLY A 232 5.41 -2.22 -1.16
C GLY A 232 5.42 -0.90 -1.96
N PRO A 233 6.57 -0.48 -2.50
CA PRO A 233 6.69 0.77 -3.24
C PRO A 233 5.82 0.78 -4.50
N LYS A 234 5.33 1.96 -4.88
CA LYS A 234 4.65 2.13 -6.18
C LYS A 234 5.59 1.74 -7.32
N PRO A 235 5.10 1.06 -8.36
CA PRO A 235 5.88 0.81 -9.56
C PRO A 235 6.34 2.14 -10.16
N ARG A 236 7.65 2.34 -10.33
CA ARG A 236 8.16 3.52 -11.03
C ARG A 236 7.65 3.51 -12.46
N ILE A 237 6.89 4.51 -12.86
CA ILE A 237 6.55 4.75 -14.27
C ILE A 237 7.88 5.19 -14.91
N ARG A 238 8.54 4.32 -15.70
CA ARG A 238 9.58 4.80 -16.60
C ARG A 238 8.89 5.75 -17.57
N ARG A 239 9.19 7.04 -17.49
CA ARG A 239 8.97 7.96 -18.59
C ARG A 239 9.81 7.44 -19.76
N THR A 240 9.14 6.82 -20.72
CA THR A 240 9.70 6.53 -22.03
C THR A 240 9.46 7.80 -22.88
N ASP A 241 10.12 8.87 -22.50
CA ASP A 241 10.25 10.07 -23.31
C ASP A 241 11.74 10.38 -23.32
N ASP A 242 12.50 9.60 -24.09
CA ASP A 242 13.84 9.93 -24.56
C ASP A 242 14.27 8.81 -25.54
N VAL A 243 13.73 8.87 -26.76
CA VAL A 243 14.40 8.58 -28.05
C VAL A 243 13.56 9.23 -29.15
#